data_c0500693808e2c4b2d5454dc43dc3af4
#
_entry.id   c0500693808e2c4b2d5454dc43dc3af4
#
_cell.length_a   1.000
_cell.length_b   1.000
_cell.length_c   1.000
_cell.angle_alpha   90.00
_cell.angle_beta   90.00
_cell.angle_gamma   90.00
#
_symmetry.space_group_name_H-M   'P 1'
#
loop_
_entity.id
_entity.type
_entity.pdbx_description
1 polymer ?
#
loop_
_entity_poly.entity_id
_entity_poly.type
_entity_poly.pdbx_seq_one_letter_code
_entity_poly.pdbx_strand_id
1 'polypeptide(L)'
;VRTCPKCQRTYPDDADFCLKDGTPLPSASSVTESELASGLARRYRIVKKLGAGGMGAVFLAEQIALGNRPVALKVLSRRLLDDPEFLLRFHDEATSTARIRHTNVVTIYESGQSDDGTPYIAMEYLEGETLRHALRRRGALPVAECAEILSQVARGLNAAHKLGIIHRDLKPDNIFLTRGDE
;
A
#
# COMPACT_ATOMS: atom_id res chain seq x y z
N VAL A 1 -15.79 12.28 10.93
CA VAL A 1 -15.29 13.66 11.07
C VAL A 1 -14.02 13.64 11.92
N ARG A 2 -12.90 14.19 11.41
CA ARG A 2 -11.61 14.28 12.11
C ARG A 2 -11.49 15.64 12.78
N THR A 3 -11.00 15.68 14.01
CA THR A 3 -10.75 16.93 14.73
C THR A 3 -9.26 17.20 14.83
N CYS A 4 -8.82 18.40 14.43
CA CYS A 4 -7.44 18.80 14.57
C CYS A 4 -7.05 18.90 16.06
N PRO A 5 -5.99 18.21 16.50
CA PRO A 5 -5.58 18.24 17.91
C PRO A 5 -5.05 19.62 18.36
N LYS A 6 -4.61 20.45 17.39
CA LYS A 6 -4.02 21.75 17.68
C LYS A 6 -5.04 22.91 17.67
N CYS A 7 -5.93 22.96 16.66
CA CYS A 7 -6.88 24.08 16.53
C CYS A 7 -8.35 23.68 16.74
N GLN A 8 -8.63 22.41 17.02
CA GLN A 8 -9.94 21.81 17.29
C GLN A 8 -10.98 21.98 16.17
N ARG A 9 -10.58 22.37 14.98
CA ARG A 9 -11.48 22.39 13.81
C ARG A 9 -11.77 20.98 13.34
N THR A 10 -12.99 20.77 12.90
CA THR A 10 -13.45 19.51 12.33
C THR A 10 -13.29 19.51 10.80
N TYR A 11 -12.90 18.36 10.27
CA TYR A 11 -12.66 18.11 8.87
C TYR A 11 -13.36 16.83 8.43
N PRO A 12 -13.66 16.67 7.12
CA PRO A 12 -14.14 15.40 6.58
C PRO A 12 -13.17 14.25 6.87
N ASP A 13 -13.66 13.02 6.83
CA ASP A 13 -12.87 11.83 7.16
C ASP A 13 -11.73 11.52 6.16
N ASP A 14 -11.76 12.11 4.99
CA ASP A 14 -10.75 12.04 3.92
C ASP A 14 -9.64 13.09 4.04
N ALA A 15 -9.77 14.06 4.95
CA ALA A 15 -8.75 15.08 5.15
C ALA A 15 -7.57 14.54 5.97
N ASP A 16 -6.37 14.57 5.43
CA ASP A 16 -5.16 14.10 6.12
C ASP A 16 -4.46 15.19 6.93
N PHE A 17 -4.71 16.47 6.62
CA PHE A 17 -4.05 17.61 7.25
C PHE A 17 -5.04 18.72 7.57
N CYS A 18 -4.79 19.41 8.67
CA CYS A 18 -5.51 20.62 9.03
C CYS A 18 -5.18 21.74 8.02
N LEU A 19 -6.18 22.29 7.35
CA LEU A 19 -6.01 23.38 6.37
C LEU A 19 -5.58 24.71 7.04
N LYS A 20 -5.73 24.83 8.37
CA LYS A 20 -5.38 26.05 9.11
C LYS A 20 -3.90 26.10 9.54
N ASP A 21 -3.37 24.95 9.99
CA ASP A 21 -2.06 24.90 10.65
C ASP A 21 -1.15 23.76 10.17
N GLY A 22 -1.58 23.02 9.14
CA GLY A 22 -0.80 21.93 8.56
C GLY A 22 -0.65 20.70 9.49
N THR A 23 -1.27 20.69 10.67
CA THR A 23 -1.18 19.55 11.60
C THR A 23 -1.78 18.30 10.97
N PRO A 24 -1.08 17.14 10.99
CA PRO A 24 -1.68 15.89 10.57
C PRO A 24 -2.93 15.58 11.40
N LEU A 25 -4.03 15.25 10.74
CA LEU A 25 -5.26 14.88 11.42
C LEU A 25 -5.17 13.42 11.85
N PRO A 26 -5.57 13.09 13.10
CA PRO A 26 -5.58 11.71 13.55
C PRO A 26 -6.48 10.89 12.63
N SER A 27 -5.95 9.81 12.07
CA SER A 27 -6.76 8.87 11.30
C SER A 27 -7.73 8.21 12.28
N ALA A 28 -9.03 8.45 12.09
CA ALA A 28 -10.02 7.72 12.84
C ALA A 28 -9.98 6.26 12.39
N SER A 29 -9.75 5.34 13.34
CA SER A 29 -9.75 3.88 13.16
C SER A 29 -8.67 3.34 12.19
N SER A 30 -7.40 3.62 12.46
CA SER A 30 -6.35 2.71 12.01
C SER A 30 -6.52 1.41 12.79
N VAL A 31 -6.62 0.27 12.10
CA VAL A 31 -6.40 -1.04 12.74
C VAL A 31 -5.11 -0.91 13.53
N THR A 32 -5.17 -1.10 14.85
CA THR A 32 -3.98 -0.99 15.68
C THR A 32 -3.06 -2.17 15.38
N GLU A 33 -1.75 -1.98 15.52
CA GLU A 33 -0.78 -3.08 15.37
C GLU A 33 -1.15 -4.29 16.23
N SER A 34 -1.74 -4.04 17.41
CA SER A 34 -2.16 -5.06 18.36
C SER A 34 -3.36 -5.88 17.85
N GLU A 35 -4.36 -5.23 17.24
CA GLU A 35 -5.54 -5.93 16.69
C GLU A 35 -5.15 -6.78 15.48
N LEU A 36 -4.28 -6.25 14.62
CA LEU A 36 -3.76 -6.97 13.46
C LEU A 36 -2.91 -8.16 13.89
N ALA A 37 -2.05 -7.96 14.89
CA ALA A 37 -1.20 -9.01 15.42
C ALA A 37 -2.01 -10.18 15.95
N SER A 38 -3.18 -9.96 16.58
CA SER A 38 -4.01 -11.05 17.09
C SER A 38 -4.67 -11.87 15.98
N GLY A 39 -5.24 -11.23 14.95
CA GLY A 39 -5.96 -11.88 13.86
C GLY A 39 -5.08 -12.59 12.83
N LEU A 40 -3.78 -12.26 12.77
CA LEU A 40 -2.82 -12.80 11.81
C LEU A 40 -1.63 -13.51 12.47
N ALA A 41 -1.59 -13.59 13.81
CA ALA A 41 -0.44 -14.06 14.60
C ALA A 41 0.06 -15.48 14.24
N ARG A 42 -0.81 -16.34 13.72
CA ARG A 42 -0.44 -17.69 13.28
C ARG A 42 0.26 -17.72 11.93
N ARG A 43 0.07 -16.70 11.10
CA ARG A 43 0.52 -16.64 9.70
C ARG A 43 1.63 -15.62 9.49
N TYR A 44 1.52 -14.46 10.17
CA TYR A 44 2.40 -13.32 10.01
C TYR A 44 2.82 -12.73 11.34
N ARG A 45 4.10 -12.43 11.48
CA ARG A 45 4.64 -11.62 12.58
C ARG A 45 4.80 -10.18 12.09
N ILE A 46 4.05 -9.24 12.63
CA ILE A 46 4.18 -7.82 12.30
C ILE A 46 5.51 -7.30 12.86
N VAL A 47 6.31 -6.67 12.00
CA VAL A 47 7.61 -6.09 12.37
C VAL A 47 7.48 -4.59 12.61
N LYS A 48 6.90 -3.86 11.65
CA LYS A 48 6.69 -2.40 11.76
C LYS A 48 5.67 -1.92 10.75
N LYS A 49 5.06 -0.77 11.02
CA LYS A 49 4.21 -0.07 10.07
C LYS A 49 5.07 0.66 9.02
N LEU A 50 4.77 0.46 7.74
CA LEU A 50 5.43 1.12 6.61
C LEU A 50 4.69 2.39 6.18
N GLY A 51 3.36 2.38 6.27
CA GLY A 51 2.53 3.53 5.90
C GLY A 51 1.06 3.32 6.23
N ALA A 52 0.29 4.41 6.13
CA ALA A 52 -1.16 4.37 6.26
C ALA A 52 -1.79 5.42 5.34
N GLY A 53 -3.02 5.16 4.89
CA GLY A 53 -3.83 6.05 4.08
C GLY A 53 -5.32 5.79 4.26
N GLY A 54 -6.16 6.45 3.47
CA GLY A 54 -7.62 6.32 3.56
C GLY A 54 -8.16 4.91 3.39
N MET A 55 -7.47 4.07 2.62
CA MET A 55 -7.86 2.68 2.34
C MET A 55 -7.36 1.68 3.38
N GLY A 56 -6.41 2.05 4.27
CA GLY A 56 -5.86 1.14 5.25
C GLY A 56 -4.41 1.40 5.57
N ALA A 57 -3.70 0.39 6.03
CA ALA A 57 -2.30 0.47 6.42
C ALA A 57 -1.47 -0.63 5.76
N VAL A 58 -0.18 -0.35 5.57
CA VAL A 58 0.81 -1.32 5.09
C VAL A 58 1.83 -1.56 6.18
N PHE A 59 2.12 -2.83 6.43
CA PHE A 59 3.08 -3.27 7.44
C PHE A 59 4.19 -4.11 6.80
N LEU A 60 5.41 -3.98 7.31
CA LEU A 60 6.40 -5.02 7.14
C LEU A 60 6.03 -6.15 8.09
N ALA A 61 5.90 -7.34 7.56
CA ALA A 61 5.61 -8.55 8.32
C ALA A 61 6.51 -9.69 7.85
N GLU A 62 6.64 -10.70 8.69
CA GLU A 62 7.34 -11.94 8.36
C GLU A 62 6.33 -13.08 8.23
N GLN A 63 6.36 -13.76 7.11
CA GLN A 63 5.51 -14.93 6.85
C GLN A 63 6.11 -16.16 7.53
N ILE A 64 5.51 -16.58 8.64
CA ILE A 64 6.07 -17.60 9.56
C ILE A 64 6.24 -18.94 8.85
N ALA A 65 5.22 -19.40 8.12
CA ALA A 65 5.24 -20.71 7.46
C ALA A 65 6.30 -20.86 6.35
N LEU A 66 6.88 -19.74 5.87
CA LEU A 66 7.90 -19.73 4.82
C LEU A 66 9.26 -19.20 5.33
N GLY A 67 9.67 -19.63 6.52
CA GLY A 67 10.98 -19.30 7.09
C GLY A 67 11.15 -17.84 7.45
N ASN A 68 10.06 -17.17 7.90
CA ASN A 68 10.04 -15.75 8.22
C ASN A 68 10.35 -14.84 7.02
N ARG A 69 9.86 -15.22 5.83
CA ARG A 69 10.02 -14.41 4.63
C ARG A 69 9.44 -13.02 4.84
N PRO A 70 10.22 -11.94 4.57
CA PRO A 70 9.69 -10.59 4.67
C PRO A 70 8.63 -10.32 3.60
N VAL A 71 7.52 -9.71 4.00
CA VAL A 71 6.39 -9.35 3.13
C VAL A 71 5.87 -7.96 3.48
N ALA A 72 5.33 -7.26 2.49
CA ALA A 72 4.51 -6.09 2.72
C ALA A 72 3.05 -6.55 2.87
N LEU A 73 2.46 -6.30 4.03
CA LEU A 73 1.10 -6.70 4.36
C LEU A 73 0.19 -5.47 4.32
N LYS A 74 -0.60 -5.34 3.26
CA LYS A 74 -1.62 -4.29 3.12
C LYS A 74 -2.91 -4.75 3.76
N VAL A 75 -3.41 -4.00 4.73
CA VAL A 75 -4.60 -4.33 5.50
C VAL A 75 -5.63 -3.24 5.32
N LEU A 76 -6.86 -3.64 5.04
CA LEU A 76 -7.96 -2.71 4.86
C LEU A 76 -8.37 -2.03 6.16
N SER A 77 -8.79 -0.75 6.04
CA SER A 77 -9.43 -0.06 7.15
C SER A 77 -10.80 -0.68 7.45
N ARG A 78 -11.09 -0.89 8.74
CA ARG A 78 -12.40 -1.42 9.19
C ARG A 78 -13.60 -0.64 8.68
N ARG A 79 -13.46 0.66 8.42
CA ARG A 79 -14.52 1.51 7.85
C ARG A 79 -15.00 1.07 6.47
N LEU A 80 -14.14 0.38 5.71
CA LEU A 80 -14.44 -0.08 4.37
C LEU A 80 -15.04 -1.49 4.37
N LEU A 81 -15.13 -2.13 5.55
CA LEU A 81 -15.74 -3.47 5.68
C LEU A 81 -17.25 -3.45 5.48
N ASP A 82 -17.90 -2.30 5.74
CA ASP A 82 -19.34 -2.13 5.58
C ASP A 82 -19.73 -1.78 4.14
N ASP A 83 -18.76 -1.65 3.21
CA ASP A 83 -18.98 -1.40 1.78
C ASP A 83 -18.69 -2.68 0.95
N PRO A 84 -19.72 -3.49 0.62
CA PRO A 84 -19.54 -4.73 -0.13
C PRO A 84 -18.93 -4.53 -1.52
N GLU A 85 -19.24 -3.39 -2.17
CA GLU A 85 -18.73 -3.07 -3.50
C GLU A 85 -17.24 -2.75 -3.45
N PHE A 86 -16.77 -2.11 -2.36
CA PHE A 86 -15.36 -1.85 -2.13
C PHE A 86 -14.59 -3.15 -1.83
N LEU A 87 -15.16 -4.04 -1.01
CA LEU A 87 -14.56 -5.34 -0.71
C LEU A 87 -14.38 -6.19 -1.98
N LEU A 88 -15.40 -6.21 -2.83
CA LEU A 88 -15.34 -6.92 -4.10
C LEU A 88 -14.24 -6.35 -4.99
N ARG A 89 -14.19 -5.04 -5.15
CA ARG A 89 -13.13 -4.36 -5.94
C ARG A 89 -11.73 -4.63 -5.40
N PHE A 90 -11.54 -4.62 -4.07
CA PHE A 90 -10.26 -4.93 -3.44
C PHE A 90 -9.81 -6.36 -3.72
N HIS A 91 -10.73 -7.31 -3.64
CA HIS A 91 -10.46 -8.72 -3.93
C HIS A 91 -10.15 -8.94 -5.42
N ASP A 92 -10.93 -8.34 -6.31
CA ASP A 92 -10.75 -8.43 -7.76
C ASP A 92 -9.43 -7.79 -8.21
N GLU A 93 -9.04 -6.65 -7.63
CA GLU A 93 -7.77 -6.00 -7.87
C GLU A 93 -6.60 -6.91 -7.45
N ALA A 94 -6.67 -7.48 -6.24
CA ALA A 94 -5.65 -8.39 -5.75
C ALA A 94 -5.52 -9.63 -6.64
N THR A 95 -6.65 -10.27 -6.97
CA THR A 95 -6.69 -11.48 -7.79
C THR A 95 -6.19 -11.24 -9.21
N SER A 96 -6.58 -10.10 -9.80
CA SER A 96 -6.14 -9.71 -11.14
C SER A 96 -4.63 -9.43 -11.17
N THR A 97 -4.14 -8.66 -10.20
CA THR A 97 -2.71 -8.31 -10.11
C THR A 97 -1.83 -9.53 -9.82
N ALA A 98 -2.30 -10.49 -9.02
CA ALA A 98 -1.58 -11.74 -8.73
C ALA A 98 -1.28 -12.60 -9.96
N ARG A 99 -1.98 -12.37 -11.09
CA ARG A 99 -1.74 -13.04 -12.37
C ARG A 99 -0.57 -12.45 -13.14
N ILE A 100 -0.14 -11.23 -12.81
CA ILE A 100 0.94 -10.54 -13.52
C ILE A 100 2.28 -11.02 -12.95
N ARG A 101 3.10 -11.65 -13.78
CA ARG A 101 4.47 -12.04 -13.42
C ARG A 101 5.45 -11.24 -14.27
N HIS A 102 6.03 -10.20 -13.67
CA HIS A 102 6.98 -9.33 -14.35
C HIS A 102 7.88 -8.61 -13.35
N THR A 103 9.15 -8.44 -13.65
CA THR A 103 10.16 -7.82 -12.76
C THR A 103 9.83 -6.38 -12.36
N ASN A 104 9.07 -5.65 -13.19
CA ASN A 104 8.63 -4.29 -12.89
C ASN A 104 7.18 -4.22 -12.37
N VAL A 105 6.66 -5.32 -11.81
CA VAL A 105 5.35 -5.38 -11.15
C VAL A 105 5.52 -6.11 -9.84
N VAL A 106 5.04 -5.50 -8.74
CA VAL A 106 5.09 -6.11 -7.41
C VAL A 106 4.35 -7.46 -7.40
N THR A 107 4.98 -8.48 -6.84
CA THR A 107 4.39 -9.82 -6.76
C THR A 107 3.41 -9.87 -5.59
N ILE A 108 2.14 -10.21 -5.86
CA ILE A 108 1.17 -10.56 -4.83
C ILE A 108 1.34 -12.05 -4.51
N TYR A 109 1.56 -12.37 -3.23
CA TYR A 109 1.71 -13.74 -2.76
C TYR A 109 0.39 -14.36 -2.37
N GLU A 110 -0.44 -13.62 -1.64
CA GLU A 110 -1.79 -14.04 -1.29
C GLU A 110 -2.70 -12.86 -0.95
N SER A 111 -4.00 -13.07 -1.06
CA SER A 111 -5.04 -12.21 -0.50
C SER A 111 -5.96 -13.06 0.35
N GLY A 112 -6.47 -12.51 1.45
CA GLY A 112 -7.33 -13.25 2.36
C GLY A 112 -7.98 -12.36 3.41
N GLN A 113 -8.55 -13.01 4.41
CA GLN A 113 -9.09 -12.37 5.59
C GLN A 113 -8.39 -12.89 6.84
N SER A 114 -8.18 -12.03 7.82
CA SER A 114 -7.73 -12.40 9.15
C SER A 114 -8.85 -13.11 9.95
N ASP A 115 -8.52 -13.65 11.11
CA ASP A 115 -9.49 -14.38 11.95
C ASP A 115 -10.68 -13.50 12.38
N ASP A 116 -10.51 -12.17 12.41
CA ASP A 116 -11.56 -11.18 12.71
C ASP A 116 -12.29 -10.67 11.44
N GLY A 117 -12.04 -11.28 10.28
CA GLY A 117 -12.67 -10.94 9.00
C GLY A 117 -12.04 -9.75 8.28
N THR A 118 -10.96 -9.14 8.78
CA THR A 118 -10.32 -7.99 8.13
C THR A 118 -9.56 -8.44 6.87
N PRO A 119 -9.86 -7.89 5.67
CA PRO A 119 -9.17 -8.25 4.44
C PRO A 119 -7.73 -7.75 4.42
N TYR A 120 -6.85 -8.57 3.87
CA TYR A 120 -5.45 -8.23 3.66
C TYR A 120 -4.91 -8.74 2.33
N ILE A 121 -3.82 -8.12 1.88
CA ILE A 121 -3.01 -8.59 0.76
C ILE A 121 -1.57 -8.70 1.25
N ALA A 122 -0.96 -9.88 1.10
CA ALA A 122 0.46 -10.09 1.31
C ALA A 122 1.19 -10.02 -0.03
N MET A 123 2.18 -9.16 -0.12
CA MET A 123 2.93 -8.92 -1.34
C MET A 123 4.43 -8.84 -1.07
N GLU A 124 5.19 -8.83 -2.12
CA GLU A 124 6.64 -8.63 -2.10
C GLU A 124 7.00 -7.37 -1.31
N TYR A 125 7.92 -7.53 -0.35
CA TYR A 125 8.52 -6.39 0.34
C TYR A 125 9.67 -5.86 -0.49
N LEU A 126 9.58 -4.59 -0.84
CA LEU A 126 10.60 -3.89 -1.62
C LEU A 126 11.37 -2.92 -0.71
N GLU A 127 12.68 -2.92 -0.81
CA GLU A 127 13.53 -1.92 -0.19
C GLU A 127 13.73 -0.74 -1.13
N GLY A 128 13.48 0.48 -0.62
CA GLY A 128 13.58 1.69 -1.44
C GLY A 128 12.58 2.76 -1.04
N GLU A 129 12.13 3.54 -2.02
CA GLU A 129 11.17 4.62 -1.81
C GLU A 129 10.22 4.77 -3.01
N THR A 130 9.05 5.40 -2.81
CA THR A 130 8.18 5.75 -3.94
C THR A 130 8.80 6.87 -4.77
N LEU A 131 8.47 6.89 -6.07
CA LEU A 131 8.88 8.01 -6.95
C LEU A 131 8.38 9.36 -6.40
N ARG A 132 7.20 9.39 -5.76
CA ARG A 132 6.70 10.58 -5.05
C ARG A 132 7.66 11.06 -3.98
N HIS A 133 8.21 10.14 -3.18
CA HIS A 133 9.15 10.46 -2.12
C HIS A 133 10.48 10.97 -2.69
N ALA A 134 11.00 10.28 -3.71
CA ALA A 134 12.21 10.69 -4.42
C ALA A 134 12.08 12.12 -5.00
N LEU A 135 10.95 12.42 -5.66
CA LEU A 135 10.67 13.74 -6.23
C LEU A 135 10.58 14.84 -5.14
N ARG A 136 9.97 14.53 -4.00
CA ARG A 136 9.91 15.51 -2.89
C ARG A 136 11.29 15.78 -2.28
N ARG A 137 12.13 14.77 -2.19
CA ARG A 137 13.47 14.86 -1.59
C ARG A 137 14.51 15.45 -2.55
N ARG A 138 14.45 15.10 -3.84
CA ARG A 138 15.48 15.43 -4.84
C ARG A 138 15.07 16.58 -5.77
N GLY A 139 13.79 16.93 -5.82
CA GLY A 139 13.24 17.83 -6.83
C GLY A 139 13.11 17.17 -8.21
N ALA A 140 13.45 17.89 -9.26
CA ALA A 140 13.44 17.36 -10.62
C ALA A 140 14.53 16.28 -10.80
N LEU A 141 14.18 15.19 -11.47
CA LEU A 141 15.13 14.14 -11.83
C LEU A 141 15.80 14.44 -13.19
N PRO A 142 17.03 13.97 -13.42
CA PRO A 142 17.66 14.02 -14.73
C PRO A 142 16.82 13.31 -15.80
N VAL A 143 16.82 13.84 -17.02
CA VAL A 143 16.01 13.29 -18.14
C VAL A 143 16.32 11.83 -18.39
N ALA A 144 17.59 11.43 -18.33
CA ALA A 144 18.00 10.04 -18.54
C ALA A 144 17.41 9.11 -17.47
N GLU A 145 17.41 9.53 -16.20
CA GLU A 145 16.79 8.77 -15.10
C GLU A 145 15.27 8.66 -15.26
N CYS A 146 14.61 9.77 -15.66
CA CYS A 146 13.18 9.74 -15.98
C CYS A 146 12.87 8.74 -17.10
N ALA A 147 13.67 8.74 -18.17
CA ALA A 147 13.48 7.84 -19.31
C ALA A 147 13.62 6.36 -18.88
N GLU A 148 14.61 6.05 -18.04
CA GLU A 148 14.81 4.70 -17.51
C GLU A 148 13.63 4.24 -16.64
N ILE A 149 13.17 5.07 -15.69
CA ILE A 149 12.02 4.79 -14.83
C ILE A 149 10.77 4.56 -15.69
N LEU A 150 10.48 5.44 -16.64
CA LEU A 150 9.30 5.35 -17.50
C LEU A 150 9.35 4.14 -18.41
N SER A 151 10.54 3.76 -18.91
CA SER A 151 10.72 2.54 -19.69
C SER A 151 10.38 1.29 -18.88
N GLN A 152 10.82 1.21 -17.63
CA GLN A 152 10.49 0.10 -16.73
C GLN A 152 9.00 0.06 -16.41
N VAL A 153 8.39 1.20 -16.11
CA VAL A 153 6.94 1.33 -15.90
C VAL A 153 6.16 0.85 -17.11
N ALA A 154 6.54 1.28 -18.33
CA ALA A 154 5.89 0.87 -19.55
C ALA A 154 5.98 -0.65 -19.79
N ARG A 155 7.11 -1.28 -19.46
CA ARG A 155 7.26 -2.75 -19.53
C ARG A 155 6.30 -3.46 -18.57
N GLY A 156 6.20 -2.99 -17.33
CA GLY A 156 5.24 -3.53 -16.35
C GLY A 156 3.79 -3.37 -16.81
N LEU A 157 3.41 -2.17 -17.29
CA LEU A 157 2.08 -1.91 -17.84
C LEU A 157 1.76 -2.79 -19.05
N ASN A 158 2.72 -2.99 -19.96
CA ASN A 158 2.52 -3.87 -21.09
C ASN A 158 2.26 -5.32 -20.67
N ALA A 159 2.92 -5.81 -19.61
CA ALA A 159 2.63 -7.14 -19.06
C ALA A 159 1.20 -7.24 -18.51
N ALA A 160 0.71 -6.20 -17.83
CA ALA A 160 -0.67 -6.12 -17.35
C ALA A 160 -1.67 -6.08 -18.51
N HIS A 161 -1.43 -5.22 -19.51
CA HIS A 161 -2.29 -5.03 -20.68
C HIS A 161 -2.44 -6.32 -21.51
N LYS A 162 -1.39 -7.13 -21.65
CA LYS A 162 -1.49 -8.45 -22.30
C LYS A 162 -2.47 -9.42 -21.62
N LEU A 163 -2.77 -9.19 -20.34
CA LEU A 163 -3.76 -9.93 -19.56
C LEU A 163 -5.12 -9.23 -19.51
N GLY A 164 -5.30 -8.12 -20.23
CA GLY A 164 -6.52 -7.30 -20.19
C GLY A 164 -6.67 -6.45 -18.93
N ILE A 165 -5.60 -6.31 -18.14
CA ILE A 165 -5.63 -5.56 -16.86
C ILE A 165 -5.15 -4.13 -17.11
N ILE A 166 -5.97 -3.14 -16.74
CA ILE A 166 -5.66 -1.71 -16.84
C ILE A 166 -5.43 -1.16 -15.42
N HIS A 167 -4.33 -0.45 -15.20
CA HIS A 167 -3.92 0.03 -13.87
C HIS A 167 -4.86 1.10 -13.28
N ARG A 168 -5.42 2.00 -14.09
CA ARG A 168 -6.39 3.07 -13.77
C ARG A 168 -5.96 4.14 -12.75
N ASP A 169 -4.90 3.90 -11.96
CA ASP A 169 -4.39 4.85 -10.92
C ASP A 169 -2.87 4.98 -11.02
N LEU A 170 -2.32 5.17 -12.23
CA LEU A 170 -0.88 5.37 -12.42
C LEU A 170 -0.49 6.76 -11.95
N LYS A 171 0.34 6.80 -10.89
CA LYS A 171 0.86 8.02 -10.27
C LYS A 171 2.19 7.75 -9.57
N PRO A 172 2.99 8.79 -9.25
CA PRO A 172 4.29 8.60 -8.60
C PRO A 172 4.24 7.87 -7.24
N ASP A 173 3.10 7.86 -6.57
CA ASP A 173 2.90 7.14 -5.31
C ASP A 173 2.87 5.62 -5.51
N ASN A 174 2.49 5.16 -6.72
CA ASN A 174 2.37 3.75 -7.09
C ASN A 174 3.58 3.23 -7.90
N ILE A 175 4.62 4.05 -8.06
CA ILE A 175 5.90 3.67 -8.66
C ILE A 175 6.92 3.59 -7.54
N PHE A 176 7.52 2.42 -7.35
CA PHE A 176 8.51 2.18 -6.30
C PHE A 176 9.90 2.04 -6.92
N LEU A 177 10.83 2.82 -6.41
CA LEU A 177 12.24 2.78 -6.81
C LEU A 177 12.95 1.86 -5.83
N THR A 178 13.27 0.65 -6.27
CA THR A 178 14.01 -0.32 -5.47
C THR A 178 15.49 0.09 -5.37
N ARG A 179 16.12 -0.18 -4.24
CA ARG A 179 17.58 -0.19 -4.19
C ARG A 179 18.01 -1.41 -4.99
N GLY A 180 18.81 -1.19 -6.04
CA GLY A 180 19.43 -2.31 -6.76
C GLY A 180 20.27 -3.13 -5.78
N ASP A 181 20.25 -4.45 -5.92
CA ASP A 181 21.26 -5.29 -5.30
C ASP A 181 22.60 -4.88 -5.92
N GLU A 182 23.47 -4.23 -5.10
CA GLU A 182 24.89 -4.03 -5.44
C GLU A 182 25.65 -5.35 -5.31
#